data_b470d21379705b2535855b66461b70b7
#
_entry.id   b470d21379705b2535855b66461b70b7
#
_cell.length_a   1.000
_cell.length_b   1.000
_cell.length_c   1.000
_cell.angle_alpha   90.00
_cell.angle_beta   90.00
_cell.angle_gamma   90.00
#
_symmetry.space_group_name_H-M   'P 1'
#
loop_
_entity.id
_entity.type
_entity.pdbx_description
1 polymer ?
#
loop_
_entity_poly.entity_id
_entity_poly.type
_entity_poly.pdbx_seq_one_letter_code
_entity_poly.pdbx_strand_id
1 'polypeptide(L)'
;MATEESKFIEVQPFSDEMVVSMGPQHPSTHGVLKLELKLDGEIVREAIPHIGYLHRCFEKHAENLSYPQIIPFTDRMDYISAMNQNWGFCLAVEKMMVADEKFAGVPERAEYLRVLVGELNRIASHLLSFGTYGMDIGAFTPFLYAFRDREKILLLFEEICGARLTYNYIRIGGVSRDMPLDWLDHVKNFIDYFEPKIDEYNALLTENKIFIERTVRVAVLDEDMAINYGITGPNLRGAGKKWDLRKNEPYSIYDQFDFDIPVGHDIPRIGAVLGDCWNRYKVRMDEMKESVKIIRQILNQEIPEGPIMAQYKAIRPPAGEIFDRSEAPRGELGFYIVSDGSVKPVRLKAKSPCFTALSALQELSKGLMVADIIAIIGSIDIVMGEVDR
;
A
#
# COMPACT_ATOMS: atom_id res chain seq x y z
N MET A 1 11.48 20.77 36.99
CA MET A 1 10.93 20.50 35.66
C MET A 1 10.34 19.10 35.72
N ALA A 2 9.01 18.98 35.88
CA ALA A 2 8.35 17.70 35.85
C ALA A 2 8.30 17.23 34.39
N THR A 3 8.87 16.09 34.13
CA THR A 3 8.72 15.39 32.84
C THR A 3 7.25 15.05 32.69
N GLU A 4 6.57 15.66 31.73
CA GLU A 4 5.27 15.19 31.29
C GLU A 4 5.45 13.76 30.74
N GLU A 5 5.08 12.78 31.54
CA GLU A 5 4.89 11.42 31.07
C GLU A 5 3.77 11.47 30.01
N SER A 6 4.11 11.19 28.75
CA SER A 6 3.14 11.07 27.68
C SER A 6 2.17 9.93 28.03
N LYS A 7 0.96 10.25 28.41
CA LYS A 7 -0.09 9.25 28.65
C LYS A 7 -0.48 8.66 27.29
N PHE A 8 -0.14 7.41 27.06
CA PHE A 8 -0.54 6.67 25.84
C PHE A 8 -2.04 6.43 25.74
N ILE A 9 -2.73 6.44 26.90
CA ILE A 9 -4.17 6.29 27.02
C ILE A 9 -4.68 7.32 28.00
N GLU A 10 -5.63 8.15 27.58
CA GLU A 10 -6.34 9.09 28.44
C GLU A 10 -7.77 8.57 28.69
N VAL A 11 -8.13 8.37 29.94
CA VAL A 11 -9.45 7.89 30.34
C VAL A 11 -10.27 9.04 30.91
N GLN A 12 -11.41 9.34 30.28
CA GLN A 12 -12.36 10.35 30.73
C GLN A 12 -13.70 9.68 31.10
N PRO A 13 -14.10 9.63 32.35
CA PRO A 13 -15.41 9.10 32.72
C PRO A 13 -16.52 10.07 32.30
N PHE A 14 -17.50 9.59 31.56
CA PHE A 14 -18.66 10.37 31.15
C PHE A 14 -19.95 9.55 31.42
N SER A 15 -20.70 9.88 32.45
CA SER A 15 -21.86 9.13 32.90
C SER A 15 -21.56 7.64 33.18
N ASP A 16 -22.26 6.73 32.54
CA ASP A 16 -22.01 5.28 32.59
C ASP A 16 -21.08 4.78 31.46
N GLU A 17 -20.64 5.65 30.56
CA GLU A 17 -19.73 5.33 29.45
C GLU A 17 -18.32 5.87 29.75
N MET A 18 -17.32 5.05 29.49
CA MET A 18 -15.92 5.42 29.58
C MET A 18 -15.39 5.84 28.21
N VAL A 19 -14.76 7.01 28.12
CA VAL A 19 -14.07 7.47 26.91
C VAL A 19 -12.57 7.28 27.07
N VAL A 20 -11.96 6.53 26.13
CA VAL A 20 -10.52 6.25 26.12
C VAL A 20 -9.90 6.84 24.86
N SER A 21 -8.83 7.62 25.00
CA SER A 21 -8.03 8.11 23.86
C SER A 21 -6.82 7.21 23.64
N MET A 22 -6.73 6.58 22.45
CA MET A 22 -5.61 5.76 22.02
C MET A 22 -4.83 6.48 20.92
N GLY A 23 -3.56 6.80 21.16
CA GLY A 23 -2.73 7.64 20.28
C GLY A 23 -2.88 9.15 20.55
N PRO A 24 -2.31 10.05 19.73
CA PRO A 24 -1.70 9.77 18.41
C PRO A 24 -0.36 9.04 18.46
N GLN A 25 0.31 8.97 19.59
CA GLN A 25 1.55 8.20 19.77
C GLN A 25 1.25 6.92 20.53
N HIS A 26 1.07 5.84 19.81
CA HIS A 26 0.86 4.49 20.34
C HIS A 26 1.50 3.47 19.38
N PRO A 27 2.18 2.43 19.87
CA PRO A 27 2.87 1.46 19.00
C PRO A 27 1.98 0.85 17.90
N SER A 28 0.74 0.52 18.25
CA SER A 28 -0.21 -0.17 17.37
C SER A 28 -1.14 0.77 16.58
N THR A 29 -0.87 2.08 16.53
CA THR A 29 -1.64 3.03 15.70
C THR A 29 -1.00 3.32 14.36
N HIS A 30 0.04 2.56 13.98
CA HIS A 30 0.72 2.65 12.69
C HIS A 30 1.16 4.06 12.31
N GLY A 31 1.68 4.79 13.29
CA GLY A 31 2.15 6.17 13.17
C GLY A 31 1.42 7.10 14.12
N VAL A 32 0.65 8.04 13.59
CA VAL A 32 0.03 9.12 14.37
C VAL A 32 -1.50 9.09 14.32
N LEU A 33 -2.12 7.92 14.18
CA LEU A 33 -3.55 7.78 14.28
C LEU A 33 -3.99 7.95 15.74
N LYS A 34 -4.93 8.86 15.99
CA LYS A 34 -5.61 8.97 17.28
C LYS A 34 -7.01 8.36 17.15
N LEU A 35 -7.35 7.48 18.07
CA LEU A 35 -8.69 6.92 18.20
C LEU A 35 -9.33 7.38 19.51
N GLU A 36 -10.54 7.85 19.45
CA GLU A 36 -11.40 8.07 20.58
C GLU A 36 -12.36 6.88 20.67
N LEU A 37 -12.27 6.12 21.76
CA LEU A 37 -13.05 4.92 21.99
C LEU A 37 -14.08 5.18 23.08
N LYS A 38 -15.37 5.01 22.77
CA LYS A 38 -16.43 4.96 23.77
C LYS A 38 -16.68 3.52 24.15
N LEU A 39 -16.53 3.21 25.43
CA LEU A 39 -16.50 1.86 25.94
C LEU A 39 -17.63 1.62 26.95
N ASP A 40 -18.14 0.39 26.93
CA ASP A 40 -18.98 -0.19 27.98
C ASP A 40 -18.19 -1.38 28.56
N GLY A 41 -17.49 -1.14 29.68
CA GLY A 41 -16.44 -2.04 30.15
C GLY A 41 -15.30 -2.17 29.14
N GLU A 42 -15.07 -3.37 28.61
CA GLU A 42 -14.06 -3.62 27.54
C GLU A 42 -14.67 -3.65 26.13
N ILE A 43 -15.97 -3.47 26.00
CA ILE A 43 -16.66 -3.52 24.69
C ILE A 43 -16.71 -2.14 24.06
N VAL A 44 -16.28 -2.05 22.82
CA VAL A 44 -16.30 -0.81 22.03
C VAL A 44 -17.73 -0.54 21.53
N ARG A 45 -18.29 0.60 21.94
CA ARG A 45 -19.56 1.12 21.44
C ARG A 45 -19.37 1.95 20.20
N GLU A 46 -18.32 2.76 20.21
CA GLU A 46 -17.96 3.64 19.10
C GLU A 46 -16.44 3.83 19.06
N ALA A 47 -15.84 3.83 17.85
CA ALA A 47 -14.45 4.16 17.64
C ALA A 47 -14.36 5.30 16.60
N ILE A 48 -13.90 6.46 17.03
CA ILE A 48 -13.83 7.65 16.19
C ILE A 48 -12.37 7.89 15.82
N PRO A 49 -11.97 7.71 14.53
CA PRO A 49 -10.64 8.03 14.08
C PRO A 49 -10.47 9.55 13.91
N HIS A 50 -9.46 10.11 14.57
CA HIS A 50 -9.01 11.48 14.39
C HIS A 50 -7.77 11.48 13.49
N ILE A 51 -7.91 12.00 12.30
CA ILE A 51 -6.85 12.13 11.29
C ILE A 51 -6.37 13.57 11.17
N GLY A 52 -5.28 13.79 10.41
CA GLY A 52 -4.72 15.12 10.17
C GLY A 52 -3.39 15.38 10.86
N TYR A 53 -2.94 14.53 11.78
CA TYR A 53 -1.64 14.71 12.46
C TYR A 53 -0.43 14.59 11.52
N LEU A 54 -0.62 13.97 10.36
CA LEU A 54 0.40 13.87 9.30
C LEU A 54 -0.02 14.59 8.01
N HIS A 55 -0.98 15.52 8.12
CA HIS A 55 -1.41 16.33 6.96
C HIS A 55 -0.35 17.35 6.59
N ARG A 56 0.18 17.25 5.36
CA ARG A 56 1.29 18.06 4.84
C ARG A 56 0.90 18.90 3.65
N CYS A 57 -0.39 19.10 3.41
CA CYS A 57 -0.92 19.90 2.32
C CYS A 57 -0.44 19.46 0.93
N PHE A 58 -0.24 18.16 0.69
CA PHE A 58 0.27 17.59 -0.56
C PHE A 58 -0.45 18.14 -1.79
N GLU A 59 -1.78 18.07 -1.80
CA GLU A 59 -2.61 18.50 -2.93
C GLU A 59 -2.44 20.01 -3.21
N LYS A 60 -2.28 20.83 -2.17
CA LYS A 60 -2.08 22.29 -2.31
C LYS A 60 -0.67 22.65 -2.75
N HIS A 61 0.34 21.90 -2.29
CA HIS A 61 1.71 22.06 -2.79
C HIS A 61 1.79 21.71 -4.27
N ALA A 62 1.11 20.67 -4.71
CA ALA A 62 1.10 20.24 -6.10
C ALA A 62 0.62 21.32 -7.07
N GLU A 63 -0.34 22.17 -6.68
CA GLU A 63 -0.82 23.30 -7.49
C GLU A 63 0.26 24.38 -7.74
N ASN A 64 1.32 24.40 -6.94
CA ASN A 64 2.40 25.37 -7.05
C ASN A 64 3.70 24.79 -7.66
N LEU A 65 3.76 23.49 -7.85
CA LEU A 65 4.92 22.76 -8.35
C LEU A 65 4.71 22.31 -9.81
N SER A 66 5.81 22.18 -10.56
CA SER A 66 5.75 21.52 -11.86
C SER A 66 5.55 20.02 -11.69
N TYR A 67 4.98 19.36 -12.71
CA TYR A 67 4.70 17.92 -12.67
C TYR A 67 5.90 17.08 -12.20
N PRO A 68 7.15 17.28 -12.68
CA PRO A 68 8.29 16.52 -12.15
C PRO A 68 8.62 16.80 -10.69
N GLN A 69 8.33 18.01 -10.20
CA GLN A 69 8.59 18.38 -8.80
C GLN A 69 7.56 17.77 -7.83
N ILE A 70 6.43 17.29 -8.34
CA ILE A 70 5.40 16.61 -7.53
C ILE A 70 5.83 15.18 -7.21
N ILE A 71 6.58 14.51 -8.08
CA ILE A 71 6.98 13.09 -7.90
C ILE A 71 7.60 12.82 -6.53
N PRO A 72 8.58 13.59 -6.01
CA PRO A 72 9.11 13.37 -4.67
C PRO A 72 8.10 13.49 -3.52
N PHE A 73 6.98 14.16 -3.74
CA PHE A 73 5.91 14.25 -2.75
C PHE A 73 5.05 12.98 -2.75
N THR A 74 4.85 12.35 -3.91
CA THR A 74 4.12 11.08 -3.98
C THR A 74 4.86 9.96 -3.26
N ASP A 75 6.21 9.93 -3.30
CA ASP A 75 7.03 9.01 -2.49
C ASP A 75 6.63 9.01 -1.01
N ARG A 76 6.24 10.17 -0.49
CA ARG A 76 5.99 10.40 0.93
C ARG A 76 4.53 10.23 1.33
N MET A 77 3.65 9.88 0.38
CA MET A 77 2.27 9.49 0.68
C MET A 77 2.29 8.11 1.34
N ASP A 78 2.49 7.05 0.59
CA ASP A 78 2.80 5.74 1.12
C ASP A 78 4.31 5.47 0.97
N TYR A 79 5.07 5.86 1.97
CA TYR A 79 6.53 5.75 1.97
C TYR A 79 7.02 4.30 1.99
N ILE A 80 6.14 3.34 2.25
CA ILE A 80 6.48 1.91 2.21
C ILE A 80 6.42 1.37 0.78
N SER A 81 5.55 1.95 -0.07
CA SER A 81 5.37 1.56 -1.47
C SER A 81 5.62 2.71 -2.45
N ALA A 82 6.67 3.50 -2.20
CA ALA A 82 6.97 4.73 -2.93
C ALA A 82 7.11 4.54 -4.46
N MET A 83 7.63 3.40 -4.95
CA MET A 83 7.67 3.08 -6.38
C MET A 83 6.26 3.09 -6.99
N ASN A 84 5.31 2.43 -6.33
CA ASN A 84 3.92 2.36 -6.81
C ASN A 84 3.21 3.73 -6.74
N GLN A 85 3.56 4.56 -5.74
CA GLN A 85 3.02 5.92 -5.61
C GLN A 85 3.51 6.84 -6.75
N ASN A 86 4.81 6.82 -7.05
CA ASN A 86 5.35 7.53 -8.19
C ASN A 86 4.69 7.06 -9.49
N TRP A 87 4.54 5.73 -9.64
CA TRP A 87 3.99 5.15 -10.85
C TRP A 87 2.56 5.59 -11.11
N GLY A 88 1.68 5.50 -10.12
CA GLY A 88 0.29 5.94 -10.27
C GLY A 88 0.16 7.41 -10.70
N PHE A 89 0.98 8.31 -10.14
CA PHE A 89 1.02 9.70 -10.55
C PHE A 89 1.55 9.88 -11.98
N CYS A 90 2.64 9.18 -12.32
CA CYS A 90 3.24 9.25 -13.65
C CYS A 90 2.27 8.76 -14.73
N LEU A 91 1.55 7.64 -14.49
CA LEU A 91 0.54 7.10 -15.40
C LEU A 91 -0.56 8.14 -15.69
N ALA A 92 -1.08 8.81 -14.67
CA ALA A 92 -2.12 9.83 -14.85
C ALA A 92 -1.64 10.99 -15.74
N VAL A 93 -0.41 11.46 -15.53
CA VAL A 93 0.17 12.54 -16.35
C VAL A 93 0.47 12.06 -17.77
N GLU A 94 1.04 10.86 -17.93
CA GLU A 94 1.36 10.25 -19.22
C GLU A 94 0.11 10.06 -20.07
N LYS A 95 -0.98 9.60 -19.48
CA LYS A 95 -2.26 9.40 -20.15
C LYS A 95 -2.86 10.72 -20.65
N MET A 96 -2.65 11.84 -19.94
CA MET A 96 -2.98 13.18 -20.45
C MET A 96 -2.06 13.58 -21.62
N MET A 97 -0.77 13.23 -21.53
CA MET A 97 0.22 13.60 -22.56
C MET A 97 0.08 12.81 -23.85
N VAL A 98 -0.49 11.59 -23.81
CA VAL A 98 -0.78 10.79 -25.04
C VAL A 98 -1.70 11.55 -26.01
N ALA A 99 -2.52 12.47 -25.52
CA ALA A 99 -3.33 13.35 -26.38
C ALA A 99 -2.49 14.41 -27.13
N ASP A 100 -1.20 14.61 -26.79
CA ASP A 100 -0.25 15.46 -27.53
C ASP A 100 0.62 14.58 -28.44
N GLU A 101 0.53 14.75 -29.74
CA GLU A 101 1.33 14.03 -30.78
C GLU A 101 2.85 14.07 -30.53
N LYS A 102 3.33 14.95 -29.64
CA LYS A 102 4.75 15.09 -29.28
C LYS A 102 5.23 14.11 -28.20
N PHE A 103 4.33 13.35 -27.59
CA PHE A 103 4.66 12.33 -26.62
C PHE A 103 4.53 10.93 -27.25
N ALA A 104 5.68 10.30 -27.51
CA ALA A 104 5.73 9.00 -28.18
C ALA A 104 5.33 7.80 -27.30
N GLY A 105 4.87 8.05 -26.07
CA GLY A 105 4.64 7.00 -25.09
C GLY A 105 5.88 6.60 -24.29
N VAL A 106 5.70 5.75 -23.29
CA VAL A 106 6.79 5.22 -22.48
C VAL A 106 7.52 4.12 -23.25
N PRO A 107 8.86 4.12 -23.28
CA PRO A 107 9.61 3.04 -23.93
C PRO A 107 9.37 1.68 -23.26
N GLU A 108 9.30 0.63 -24.06
CA GLU A 108 9.02 -0.73 -23.60
C GLU A 108 10.00 -1.20 -22.51
N ARG A 109 11.31 -0.94 -22.68
CA ARG A 109 12.33 -1.24 -21.67
C ARG A 109 11.98 -0.61 -20.31
N ALA A 110 11.53 0.63 -20.30
CA ALA A 110 11.13 1.32 -19.07
C ALA A 110 9.89 0.68 -18.42
N GLU A 111 8.95 0.16 -19.22
CA GLU A 111 7.77 -0.53 -18.69
C GLU A 111 8.16 -1.83 -17.97
N TYR A 112 9.09 -2.64 -18.52
CA TYR A 112 9.62 -3.81 -17.84
C TYR A 112 10.27 -3.45 -16.50
N LEU A 113 11.09 -2.39 -16.47
CA LEU A 113 11.73 -1.92 -15.24
C LEU A 113 10.70 -1.44 -14.21
N ARG A 114 9.65 -0.74 -14.65
CA ARG A 114 8.56 -0.26 -13.77
C ARG A 114 7.82 -1.42 -13.13
N VAL A 115 7.42 -2.44 -13.91
CA VAL A 115 6.75 -3.62 -13.37
C VAL A 115 7.65 -4.34 -12.38
N LEU A 116 8.92 -4.54 -12.72
CA LEU A 116 9.88 -5.25 -11.89
C LEU A 116 10.08 -4.57 -10.53
N VAL A 117 10.37 -3.26 -10.52
CA VAL A 117 10.52 -2.53 -9.25
C VAL A 117 9.20 -2.35 -8.50
N GLY A 118 8.08 -2.23 -9.22
CA GLY A 118 6.74 -2.15 -8.63
C GLY A 118 6.36 -3.41 -7.86
N GLU A 119 6.61 -4.60 -8.43
CA GLU A 119 6.33 -5.87 -7.78
C GLU A 119 7.33 -6.19 -6.65
N LEU A 120 8.61 -5.85 -6.79
CA LEU A 120 9.57 -5.90 -5.67
C LEU A 120 9.13 -5.01 -4.52
N ASN A 121 8.60 -3.82 -4.82
CA ASN A 121 8.11 -2.89 -3.82
C ASN A 121 6.80 -3.37 -3.16
N ARG A 122 5.94 -4.07 -3.91
CA ARG A 122 4.76 -4.75 -3.37
C ARG A 122 5.17 -5.82 -2.36
N ILE A 123 6.14 -6.68 -2.68
CA ILE A 123 6.69 -7.67 -1.74
C ILE A 123 7.24 -6.96 -0.49
N ALA A 124 8.06 -5.92 -0.65
CA ALA A 124 8.63 -5.17 0.47
C ALA A 124 7.56 -4.55 1.38
N SER A 125 6.45 -4.08 0.80
CA SER A 125 5.30 -3.52 1.52
C SER A 125 4.53 -4.61 2.30
N HIS A 126 4.25 -5.74 1.67
CA HIS A 126 3.55 -6.85 2.35
C HIS A 126 4.41 -7.52 3.43
N LEU A 127 5.74 -7.56 3.26
CA LEU A 127 6.66 -8.00 4.32
C LEU A 127 6.57 -7.11 5.56
N LEU A 128 6.48 -5.80 5.36
CA LEU A 128 6.30 -4.88 6.49
C LEU A 128 4.95 -5.11 7.17
N SER A 129 3.87 -5.20 6.40
CA SER A 129 2.52 -5.49 6.92
C SER A 129 2.50 -6.80 7.71
N PHE A 130 3.10 -7.87 7.18
CA PHE A 130 3.26 -9.16 7.87
C PHE A 130 3.99 -9.01 9.21
N GLY A 131 5.14 -8.33 9.19
CA GLY A 131 5.98 -8.19 10.38
C GLY A 131 5.35 -7.35 11.47
N THR A 132 4.80 -6.18 11.12
CA THR A 132 4.15 -5.26 12.07
C THR A 132 2.86 -5.86 12.62
N TYR A 133 2.05 -6.51 11.80
CA TYR A 133 0.83 -7.17 12.27
C TYR A 133 1.14 -8.31 13.23
N GLY A 134 2.18 -9.11 12.95
CA GLY A 134 2.65 -10.11 13.91
C GLY A 134 3.05 -9.49 15.24
N MET A 135 3.80 -8.39 15.21
CA MET A 135 4.24 -7.66 16.40
C MET A 135 3.06 -7.09 17.19
N ASP A 136 2.05 -6.52 16.52
CA ASP A 136 0.85 -5.97 17.13
C ASP A 136 0.04 -7.03 17.90
N ILE A 137 0.04 -8.26 17.41
CA ILE A 137 -0.61 -9.41 18.08
C ILE A 137 0.29 -10.06 19.15
N GLY A 138 1.52 -9.55 19.32
CA GLY A 138 2.49 -10.03 20.32
C GLY A 138 3.54 -11.01 19.81
N ALA A 139 3.60 -11.29 18.49
CA ALA A 139 4.59 -12.13 17.86
C ALA A 139 5.73 -11.28 17.28
N PHE A 140 6.80 -11.07 18.06
CA PHE A 140 7.92 -10.21 17.63
C PHE A 140 8.85 -10.86 16.59
N THR A 141 9.01 -12.17 16.62
CA THR A 141 9.91 -12.90 15.71
C THR A 141 9.59 -12.71 14.22
N PRO A 142 8.31 -12.75 13.76
CA PRO A 142 7.96 -12.48 12.38
C PRO A 142 8.46 -11.13 11.86
N PHE A 143 8.44 -10.10 12.71
CA PHE A 143 8.96 -8.78 12.38
C PHE A 143 10.45 -8.81 12.03
N LEU A 144 11.28 -9.50 12.83
CA LEU A 144 12.71 -9.61 12.56
C LEU A 144 13.01 -10.34 11.25
N TYR A 145 12.30 -11.43 10.97
CA TYR A 145 12.45 -12.18 9.73
C TYR A 145 11.99 -11.38 8.50
N ALA A 146 10.86 -10.70 8.61
CA ALA A 146 10.37 -9.83 7.55
C ALA A 146 11.38 -8.71 7.21
N PHE A 147 11.96 -8.07 8.22
CA PHE A 147 12.93 -7.00 8.01
C PHE A 147 14.27 -7.51 7.47
N ARG A 148 14.74 -8.70 7.90
CA ARG A 148 15.90 -9.37 7.31
C ARG A 148 15.76 -9.54 5.79
N ASP A 149 14.59 -9.95 5.34
CA ASP A 149 14.37 -10.27 3.94
C ASP A 149 13.97 -9.02 3.12
N ARG A 150 13.25 -8.09 3.74
CA ARG A 150 12.99 -6.75 3.18
C ARG A 150 14.29 -5.99 2.92
N GLU A 151 15.28 -6.12 3.79
CA GLU A 151 16.59 -5.49 3.63
C GLU A 151 17.25 -5.85 2.29
N LYS A 152 17.11 -7.10 1.84
CA LYS A 152 17.65 -7.54 0.54
C LYS A 152 16.99 -6.80 -0.63
N ILE A 153 15.68 -6.51 -0.55
CA ILE A 153 14.98 -5.70 -1.57
C ILE A 153 15.48 -4.26 -1.54
N LEU A 154 15.71 -3.70 -0.34
CA LEU A 154 16.21 -2.33 -0.22
C LEU A 154 17.62 -2.19 -0.81
N LEU A 155 18.47 -3.22 -0.73
CA LEU A 155 19.77 -3.25 -1.38
C LEU A 155 19.62 -3.22 -2.91
N LEU A 156 18.68 -4.00 -3.49
CA LEU A 156 18.37 -3.96 -4.92
C LEU A 156 17.90 -2.56 -5.36
N PHE A 157 17.13 -1.87 -4.53
CA PHE A 157 16.70 -0.50 -4.83
C PHE A 157 17.85 0.50 -4.71
N GLU A 158 18.74 0.32 -3.74
CA GLU A 158 19.94 1.14 -3.61
C GLU A 158 20.85 1.00 -4.83
N GLU A 159 21.00 -0.21 -5.38
CA GLU A 159 21.77 -0.46 -6.59
C GLU A 159 21.18 0.26 -7.81
N ILE A 160 19.85 0.22 -8.00
CA ILE A 160 19.22 0.76 -9.20
C ILE A 160 18.95 2.28 -9.12
N CYS A 161 18.60 2.81 -7.94
CA CYS A 161 18.23 4.23 -7.81
C CYS A 161 19.05 5.02 -6.80
N GLY A 162 19.91 4.38 -6.01
CA GLY A 162 20.73 5.03 -5.00
C GLY A 162 19.99 5.38 -3.70
N ALA A 163 18.75 4.90 -3.52
CA ALA A 163 17.94 5.20 -2.35
C ALA A 163 17.30 3.92 -1.78
N ARG A 164 17.12 3.89 -0.46
CA ARG A 164 16.53 2.76 0.29
C ARG A 164 15.08 3.03 0.68
N LEU A 165 14.64 4.28 0.57
CA LEU A 165 13.30 4.78 0.84
C LEU A 165 13.10 6.05 0.01
N THR A 166 11.87 6.39 -0.38
CA THR A 166 11.58 7.60 -1.19
C THR A 166 12.46 7.66 -2.46
N TYR A 167 12.24 6.72 -3.35
CA TYR A 167 13.16 6.37 -4.44
C TYR A 167 13.22 7.39 -5.56
N ASN A 168 12.09 8.08 -5.85
CA ASN A 168 11.98 9.03 -6.96
C ASN A 168 12.56 8.45 -8.28
N TYR A 169 12.33 7.14 -8.49
CA TYR A 169 12.90 6.37 -9.57
C TYR A 169 12.03 6.37 -10.82
N ILE A 170 10.73 6.07 -10.65
CA ILE A 170 9.75 6.14 -11.75
C ILE A 170 9.45 7.60 -12.02
N ARG A 171 9.60 7.99 -13.27
CA ARG A 171 9.43 9.36 -13.78
C ARG A 171 8.39 9.39 -14.87
N ILE A 172 7.84 10.57 -15.14
CA ILE A 172 6.96 10.78 -16.29
C ILE A 172 7.73 10.48 -17.57
N GLY A 173 7.26 9.49 -18.33
CA GLY A 173 7.88 9.04 -19.56
C GLY A 173 8.90 7.90 -19.42
N GLY A 174 9.13 7.36 -18.20
CA GLY A 174 10.06 6.24 -18.02
C GLY A 174 10.62 6.11 -16.62
N VAL A 175 11.91 5.85 -16.51
CA VAL A 175 12.65 5.70 -15.25
C VAL A 175 13.90 6.57 -15.26
N SER A 176 14.40 6.92 -14.05
CA SER A 176 15.50 7.87 -13.88
C SER A 176 16.87 7.34 -14.28
N ARG A 177 17.07 6.03 -14.19
CA ARG A 177 18.34 5.34 -14.50
C ARG A 177 18.04 3.95 -15.05
N ASP A 178 18.93 3.44 -15.87
CA ASP A 178 18.90 2.04 -16.31
C ASP A 178 19.43 1.12 -15.21
N MET A 179 19.12 -0.15 -15.32
CA MET A 179 19.63 -1.18 -14.41
C MET A 179 21.14 -1.38 -14.65
N PRO A 180 21.93 -1.60 -13.57
CA PRO A 180 23.30 -2.08 -13.68
C PRO A 180 23.39 -3.44 -14.39
N LEU A 181 24.57 -3.76 -14.96
CA LEU A 181 24.78 -4.96 -15.77
C LEU A 181 24.36 -6.26 -15.07
N ASP A 182 24.72 -6.43 -13.78
CA ASP A 182 24.47 -7.66 -13.03
C ASP A 182 23.20 -7.60 -12.16
N TRP A 183 22.42 -6.54 -12.30
CA TRP A 183 21.29 -6.30 -11.41
C TRP A 183 20.18 -7.36 -11.53
N LEU A 184 19.89 -7.83 -12.75
CA LEU A 184 18.90 -8.92 -12.95
C LEU A 184 19.33 -10.22 -12.30
N ASP A 185 20.63 -10.52 -12.28
CA ASP A 185 21.15 -11.69 -11.56
C ASP A 185 20.98 -11.53 -10.04
N HIS A 186 21.17 -10.34 -9.51
CA HIS A 186 20.90 -10.06 -8.10
C HIS A 186 19.42 -10.21 -7.78
N VAL A 187 18.51 -9.71 -8.64
CA VAL A 187 17.06 -9.92 -8.49
C VAL A 187 16.71 -11.41 -8.53
N LYS A 188 17.28 -12.16 -9.48
CA LYS A 188 17.06 -13.60 -9.59
C LYS A 188 17.51 -14.35 -8.32
N ASN A 189 18.70 -14.04 -7.84
CA ASN A 189 19.23 -14.63 -6.60
C ASN A 189 18.35 -14.30 -5.40
N PHE A 190 17.81 -13.08 -5.35
CA PHE A 190 16.85 -12.71 -4.31
C PHE A 190 15.55 -13.52 -4.42
N ILE A 191 14.97 -13.66 -5.60
CA ILE A 191 13.71 -14.40 -5.81
C ILE A 191 13.90 -15.90 -5.48
N ASP A 192 15.02 -16.50 -5.89
CA ASP A 192 15.34 -17.90 -5.57
C ASP A 192 15.49 -18.12 -4.05
N TYR A 193 16.04 -17.15 -3.35
CA TYR A 193 16.11 -17.13 -1.88
C TYR A 193 14.75 -16.89 -1.23
N PHE A 194 13.96 -15.95 -1.75
CA PHE A 194 12.75 -15.44 -1.10
C PHE A 194 11.54 -16.37 -1.23
N GLU A 195 11.34 -16.99 -2.40
CA GLU A 195 10.16 -17.80 -2.67
C GLU A 195 9.89 -18.87 -1.60
N PRO A 196 10.88 -19.69 -1.15
CA PRO A 196 10.68 -20.64 -0.07
C PRO A 196 10.45 -19.98 1.30
N LYS A 197 10.81 -18.69 1.48
CA LYS A 197 10.57 -17.98 2.74
C LYS A 197 9.11 -17.68 2.99
N ILE A 198 8.29 -17.61 1.96
CA ILE A 198 6.83 -17.43 2.10
C ILE A 198 6.23 -18.60 2.89
N ASP A 199 6.71 -19.82 2.68
CA ASP A 199 6.25 -20.99 3.45
C ASP A 199 6.78 -20.96 4.89
N GLU A 200 8.01 -20.46 5.11
CA GLU A 200 8.54 -20.19 6.46
C GLU A 200 7.66 -19.19 7.22
N TYR A 201 7.20 -18.12 6.56
CA TYR A 201 6.28 -17.13 7.16
C TYR A 201 4.90 -17.71 7.46
N ASN A 202 4.37 -18.54 6.57
CA ASN A 202 3.11 -19.23 6.83
C ASN A 202 3.19 -20.14 8.06
N ALA A 203 4.25 -20.93 8.20
CA ALA A 203 4.46 -21.76 9.39
C ALA A 203 4.66 -20.92 10.67
N LEU A 204 5.34 -19.76 10.55
CA LEU A 204 5.68 -18.92 11.70
C LEU A 204 4.48 -18.14 12.25
N LEU A 205 3.61 -17.59 11.39
CA LEU A 205 2.52 -16.70 11.79
C LEU A 205 1.14 -17.17 11.31
N THR A 206 0.97 -17.50 10.03
CA THR A 206 -0.35 -17.84 9.44
C THR A 206 -0.98 -19.05 10.13
N GLU A 207 -0.16 -20.04 10.51
CA GLU A 207 -0.58 -21.26 11.20
C GLU A 207 -0.46 -21.18 12.74
N ASN A 208 -0.01 -20.05 13.27
CA ASN A 208 0.14 -19.86 14.71
C ASN A 208 -1.22 -19.80 15.38
N LYS A 209 -1.42 -20.66 16.40
CA LYS A 209 -2.70 -20.75 17.10
C LYS A 209 -3.14 -19.43 17.75
N ILE A 210 -2.23 -18.69 18.37
CA ILE A 210 -2.55 -17.41 19.01
C ILE A 210 -2.98 -16.38 17.96
N PHE A 211 -2.26 -16.32 16.84
CA PHE A 211 -2.61 -15.42 15.74
C PHE A 211 -3.98 -15.75 15.15
N ILE A 212 -4.27 -17.04 14.93
CA ILE A 212 -5.58 -17.52 14.47
C ILE A 212 -6.68 -17.08 15.45
N GLU A 213 -6.55 -17.38 16.74
CA GLU A 213 -7.56 -17.03 17.77
C GLU A 213 -7.80 -15.51 17.88
N ARG A 214 -6.78 -14.68 17.53
CA ARG A 214 -6.86 -13.22 17.62
C ARG A 214 -7.36 -12.55 16.32
N THR A 215 -7.49 -13.27 15.23
CA THR A 215 -7.79 -12.68 13.90
C THR A 215 -8.99 -13.32 13.20
N VAL A 216 -9.27 -14.59 13.49
CA VAL A 216 -10.40 -15.32 12.92
C VAL A 216 -11.71 -14.80 13.50
N ARG A 217 -12.71 -14.53 12.63
CA ARG A 217 -14.02 -13.96 12.95
C ARG A 217 -14.00 -12.57 13.59
N VAL A 218 -12.85 -11.93 13.62
CA VAL A 218 -12.74 -10.56 14.14
C VAL A 218 -12.98 -9.59 12.99
N ALA A 219 -13.84 -8.59 13.21
CA ALA A 219 -14.13 -7.49 12.29
C ALA A 219 -14.39 -7.96 10.85
N VAL A 220 -15.45 -8.71 10.68
CA VAL A 220 -15.87 -9.24 9.37
C VAL A 220 -16.33 -8.08 8.48
N LEU A 221 -15.60 -7.88 7.39
CA LEU A 221 -15.92 -6.93 6.32
C LEU A 221 -16.58 -7.71 5.18
N ASP A 222 -17.88 -7.57 5.03
CA ASP A 222 -18.59 -8.18 3.90
C ASP A 222 -18.39 -7.38 2.60
N GLU A 223 -18.73 -7.99 1.46
CA GLU A 223 -18.55 -7.39 0.13
C GLU A 223 -19.36 -6.09 -0.02
N ASP A 224 -20.60 -6.06 0.46
CA ASP A 224 -21.47 -4.89 0.34
C ASP A 224 -20.94 -3.71 1.16
N MET A 225 -20.51 -3.96 2.39
CA MET A 225 -19.86 -2.94 3.21
C MET A 225 -18.58 -2.44 2.54
N ALA A 226 -17.73 -3.34 2.04
CA ALA A 226 -16.50 -2.96 1.36
C ALA A 226 -16.76 -2.04 0.15
N ILE A 227 -17.75 -2.36 -0.67
CA ILE A 227 -18.15 -1.56 -1.83
C ILE A 227 -18.73 -0.21 -1.40
N ASN A 228 -19.62 -0.19 -0.40
CA ASN A 228 -20.28 1.02 0.08
C ASN A 228 -19.29 2.04 0.67
N TYR A 229 -18.23 1.57 1.33
CA TYR A 229 -17.14 2.42 1.83
C TYR A 229 -16.06 2.72 0.78
N GLY A 230 -16.17 2.16 -0.44
CA GLY A 230 -15.18 2.33 -1.51
C GLY A 230 -13.83 1.69 -1.19
N ILE A 231 -13.83 0.63 -0.39
CA ILE A 231 -12.64 -0.15 -0.04
C ILE A 231 -12.19 -0.96 -1.25
N THR A 232 -10.88 -1.01 -1.48
CA THR A 232 -10.25 -1.68 -2.62
C THR A 232 -9.05 -2.50 -2.16
N GLY A 233 -8.38 -3.16 -3.10
CA GLY A 233 -7.14 -3.89 -2.83
C GLY A 233 -7.33 -5.13 -1.96
N PRO A 234 -6.30 -5.51 -1.18
CA PRO A 234 -6.32 -6.72 -0.35
C PRO A 234 -7.50 -6.78 0.63
N ASN A 235 -7.99 -5.62 1.10
CA ASN A 235 -9.14 -5.57 2.01
C ASN A 235 -10.44 -5.97 1.31
N LEU A 236 -10.68 -5.51 0.09
CA LEU A 236 -11.82 -5.92 -0.74
C LEU A 236 -11.67 -7.39 -1.18
N ARG A 237 -10.46 -7.79 -1.57
CA ARG A 237 -10.18 -9.18 -1.92
C ARG A 237 -10.35 -10.13 -0.73
N GLY A 238 -10.02 -9.66 0.48
CA GLY A 238 -10.30 -10.36 1.73
C GLY A 238 -11.80 -10.61 1.98
N ALA A 239 -12.67 -9.75 1.46
CA ALA A 239 -14.14 -9.91 1.44
C ALA A 239 -14.65 -10.79 0.29
N GLY A 240 -13.75 -11.41 -0.49
CA GLY A 240 -14.10 -12.36 -1.57
C GLY A 240 -14.28 -11.77 -2.96
N LYS A 241 -14.19 -10.44 -3.11
CA LYS A 241 -14.32 -9.80 -4.43
C LYS A 241 -13.04 -9.94 -5.23
N LYS A 242 -13.12 -10.64 -6.36
CA LYS A 242 -12.00 -10.80 -7.31
C LYS A 242 -11.84 -9.55 -8.16
N TRP A 243 -11.18 -8.51 -7.59
CA TRP A 243 -10.95 -7.23 -8.24
C TRP A 243 -9.51 -6.78 -8.04
N ASP A 244 -8.80 -6.54 -9.16
CA ASP A 244 -7.43 -6.03 -9.18
C ASP A 244 -7.22 -5.28 -10.50
N LEU A 245 -6.81 -4.01 -10.43
CA LEU A 245 -6.65 -3.16 -11.60
C LEU A 245 -5.60 -3.68 -12.58
N ARG A 246 -4.60 -4.42 -12.12
CA ARG A 246 -3.60 -5.06 -12.98
C ARG A 246 -4.20 -6.08 -13.97
N LYS A 247 -5.38 -6.65 -13.64
CA LYS A 247 -6.14 -7.62 -14.48
C LYS A 247 -7.42 -7.04 -15.05
N ASN A 248 -8.18 -6.26 -14.27
CA ASN A 248 -9.50 -5.78 -14.67
C ASN A 248 -9.42 -4.52 -15.55
N GLU A 249 -8.41 -3.68 -15.34
CA GLU A 249 -8.10 -2.48 -16.13
C GLU A 249 -6.58 -2.40 -16.33
N PRO A 250 -5.99 -3.31 -17.13
CA PRO A 250 -4.54 -3.41 -17.26
C PRO A 250 -3.90 -2.08 -17.67
N TYR A 251 -2.81 -1.73 -17.02
CA TYR A 251 -1.96 -0.60 -17.35
C TYR A 251 -0.53 -1.07 -17.55
N SER A 252 0.29 -0.26 -18.24
CA SER A 252 1.64 -0.66 -18.62
C SER A 252 1.60 -1.98 -19.41
N ILE A 253 2.40 -2.95 -19.04
CA ILE A 253 2.49 -4.28 -19.67
C ILE A 253 1.96 -5.41 -18.80
N TYR A 254 1.08 -5.13 -17.80
CA TYR A 254 0.52 -6.19 -16.93
C TYR A 254 -0.33 -7.23 -17.68
N ASP A 255 -0.89 -6.88 -18.83
CA ASP A 255 -1.64 -7.78 -19.71
C ASP A 255 -0.77 -8.90 -20.32
N GLN A 256 0.56 -8.73 -20.32
CA GLN A 256 1.51 -9.73 -20.82
C GLN A 256 1.85 -10.81 -19.78
N PHE A 257 1.46 -10.63 -18.51
CA PHE A 257 1.85 -11.53 -17.43
C PHE A 257 0.68 -12.40 -16.95
N ASP A 258 1.00 -13.67 -16.70
CA ASP A 258 0.08 -14.60 -16.08
C ASP A 258 0.26 -14.62 -14.56
N PHE A 259 -0.79 -14.26 -13.84
CA PHE A 259 -0.87 -14.31 -12.38
C PHE A 259 -2.33 -14.40 -11.95
N ASP A 260 -2.57 -14.90 -10.75
CA ASP A 260 -3.90 -15.00 -10.18
C ASP A 260 -4.22 -13.78 -9.28
N ILE A 261 -5.50 -13.57 -9.00
CA ILE A 261 -5.96 -12.59 -8.02
C ILE A 261 -6.36 -13.39 -6.77
N PRO A 262 -5.57 -13.37 -5.69
CA PRO A 262 -5.94 -14.02 -4.44
C PRO A 262 -7.17 -13.36 -3.81
N VAL A 263 -8.08 -14.18 -3.30
CA VAL A 263 -9.28 -13.72 -2.59
C VAL A 263 -9.46 -14.48 -1.28
N GLY A 264 -10.14 -13.86 -0.33
CA GLY A 264 -10.55 -14.51 0.91
C GLY A 264 -11.61 -15.59 0.67
N HIS A 265 -11.70 -16.52 1.59
CA HIS A 265 -12.70 -17.58 1.61
C HIS A 265 -12.87 -18.17 3.01
N ASP A 266 -13.97 -18.89 3.22
CA ASP A 266 -14.18 -19.62 4.45
C ASP A 266 -13.19 -20.77 4.59
N ILE A 267 -12.57 -20.94 5.77
CA ILE A 267 -11.64 -22.03 6.06
C ILE A 267 -12.13 -22.78 7.31
N PRO A 268 -12.99 -23.81 7.15
CA PRO A 268 -13.59 -24.51 8.29
C PRO A 268 -12.57 -25.10 9.28
N ARG A 269 -11.38 -25.51 8.80
CA ARG A 269 -10.34 -26.10 9.65
C ARG A 269 -9.89 -25.22 10.79
N ILE A 270 -9.84 -23.89 10.57
CA ILE A 270 -9.45 -22.91 11.58
C ILE A 270 -10.63 -22.03 12.02
N GLY A 271 -11.80 -22.20 11.40
CA GLY A 271 -12.99 -21.41 11.67
C GLY A 271 -13.00 -20.02 11.05
N ALA A 272 -12.05 -19.71 10.15
CA ALA A 272 -12.02 -18.43 9.46
C ALA A 272 -13.24 -18.26 8.55
N VAL A 273 -13.79 -17.05 8.57
CA VAL A 273 -14.94 -16.66 7.75
C VAL A 273 -14.53 -15.57 6.77
N LEU A 274 -15.15 -15.60 5.62
CA LEU A 274 -14.91 -14.61 4.58
C LEU A 274 -14.98 -13.18 5.14
N GLY A 275 -13.99 -12.36 4.82
CA GLY A 275 -13.94 -10.96 5.25
C GLY A 275 -13.37 -10.69 6.63
N ASP A 276 -12.96 -11.69 7.41
CA ASP A 276 -12.34 -11.47 8.71
C ASP A 276 -10.90 -10.91 8.62
N CYS A 277 -10.33 -10.52 9.76
CA CYS A 277 -8.95 -10.02 9.82
C CYS A 277 -7.93 -11.01 9.27
N TRP A 278 -8.14 -12.33 9.50
CA TRP A 278 -7.25 -13.38 9.01
C TRP A 278 -7.24 -13.44 7.47
N ASN A 279 -8.41 -13.35 6.84
CA ASN A 279 -8.52 -13.35 5.38
C ASN A 279 -7.83 -12.13 4.74
N ARG A 280 -7.99 -10.92 5.31
CA ARG A 280 -7.29 -9.73 4.81
C ARG A 280 -5.78 -9.85 4.89
N TYR A 281 -5.27 -10.45 5.97
CA TYR A 281 -3.86 -10.79 6.11
C TYR A 281 -3.42 -11.86 5.09
N LYS A 282 -4.18 -12.94 4.97
CA LYS A 282 -3.83 -14.08 4.10
C LYS A 282 -3.75 -13.69 2.63
N VAL A 283 -4.63 -12.83 2.16
CA VAL A 283 -4.58 -12.29 0.79
C VAL A 283 -3.23 -11.62 0.52
N ARG A 284 -2.69 -10.81 1.45
CA ARG A 284 -1.37 -10.17 1.27
C ARG A 284 -0.23 -11.18 1.19
N MET A 285 -0.33 -12.27 1.97
CA MET A 285 0.65 -13.37 1.90
C MET A 285 0.62 -14.06 0.53
N ASP A 286 -0.56 -14.28 -0.02
CA ASP A 286 -0.70 -14.92 -1.33
C ASP A 286 -0.33 -13.96 -2.48
N GLU A 287 -0.56 -12.66 -2.34
CA GLU A 287 -0.11 -11.65 -3.30
C GLU A 287 1.42 -11.61 -3.45
N MET A 288 2.18 -11.89 -2.39
CA MET A 288 3.63 -12.02 -2.53
C MET A 288 4.04 -13.17 -3.47
N LYS A 289 3.29 -14.28 -3.47
CA LYS A 289 3.51 -15.39 -4.41
C LYS A 289 3.23 -14.98 -5.85
N GLU A 290 2.17 -14.24 -6.06
CA GLU A 290 1.83 -13.75 -7.40
C GLU A 290 2.82 -12.69 -7.90
N SER A 291 3.32 -11.81 -7.02
CA SER A 291 4.41 -10.90 -7.36
C SER A 291 5.69 -11.65 -7.77
N VAL A 292 6.04 -12.74 -7.07
CA VAL A 292 7.16 -13.61 -7.45
C VAL A 292 6.94 -14.23 -8.83
N LYS A 293 5.72 -14.68 -9.17
CA LYS A 293 5.40 -15.21 -10.51
C LYS A 293 5.61 -14.17 -11.60
N ILE A 294 5.17 -12.93 -11.39
CA ILE A 294 5.36 -11.85 -12.36
C ILE A 294 6.86 -11.58 -12.56
N ILE A 295 7.61 -11.43 -11.47
CA ILE A 295 9.05 -11.18 -11.54
C ILE A 295 9.78 -12.33 -12.26
N ARG A 296 9.43 -13.59 -11.99
CA ARG A 296 10.02 -14.73 -12.71
C ARG A 296 9.73 -14.71 -14.20
N GLN A 297 8.55 -14.30 -14.61
CA GLN A 297 8.22 -14.17 -16.03
C GLN A 297 9.08 -13.09 -16.69
N ILE A 298 9.32 -11.98 -16.03
CA ILE A 298 10.23 -10.93 -16.51
C ILE A 298 11.67 -11.47 -16.63
N LEU A 299 12.16 -12.16 -15.60
CA LEU A 299 13.51 -12.71 -15.59
C LEU A 299 13.76 -13.81 -16.63
N ASN A 300 12.70 -14.49 -17.08
CA ASN A 300 12.75 -15.53 -18.11
C ASN A 300 12.58 -14.99 -19.52
N GLN A 301 12.34 -13.69 -19.69
CA GLN A 301 12.23 -13.01 -20.98
C GLN A 301 13.48 -12.16 -21.23
N GLU A 302 13.74 -11.88 -22.49
CA GLU A 302 14.74 -10.88 -22.88
C GLU A 302 14.11 -9.50 -22.76
N ILE A 303 14.61 -8.69 -21.82
CA ILE A 303 14.14 -7.30 -21.69
C ILE A 303 14.65 -6.51 -22.92
N PRO A 304 13.77 -5.87 -23.69
CA PRO A 304 14.17 -5.16 -24.90
C PRO A 304 15.28 -4.13 -24.64
N GLU A 305 16.24 -4.05 -25.53
CA GLU A 305 17.20 -2.96 -25.54
C GLU A 305 16.54 -1.66 -26.01
N GLY A 306 17.01 -0.53 -25.52
CA GLY A 306 16.48 0.76 -25.99
C GLY A 306 16.50 1.86 -24.91
N PRO A 307 15.85 2.98 -25.20
CA PRO A 307 15.78 4.08 -24.25
C PRO A 307 14.95 3.69 -23.01
N ILE A 308 15.27 4.33 -21.89
CA ILE A 308 14.57 4.17 -20.62
C ILE A 308 13.65 5.37 -20.29
N MET A 309 13.64 6.36 -21.17
CA MET A 309 12.90 7.61 -21.00
C MET A 309 12.40 8.10 -22.35
N ALA A 310 11.14 8.48 -22.41
CA ALA A 310 10.54 9.13 -23.56
C ALA A 310 11.18 10.50 -23.84
N GLN A 311 11.27 10.86 -25.11
CA GLN A 311 11.76 12.18 -25.51
C GLN A 311 10.61 13.19 -25.51
N TYR A 312 10.77 14.27 -24.74
CA TYR A 312 9.85 15.42 -24.74
C TYR A 312 10.62 16.71 -24.37
N LYS A 313 10.15 17.85 -24.91
CA LYS A 313 10.80 19.15 -24.61
C LYS A 313 10.46 19.69 -23.24
N ALA A 314 9.21 19.53 -22.80
CA ALA A 314 8.71 19.91 -21.51
C ALA A 314 7.44 19.12 -21.20
N ILE A 315 7.20 18.83 -19.91
CA ILE A 315 5.97 18.19 -19.45
C ILE A 315 4.91 19.28 -19.33
N ARG A 316 3.99 19.30 -20.30
CA ARG A 316 2.86 20.23 -20.40
C ARG A 316 1.65 19.45 -20.91
N PRO A 317 0.95 18.72 -20.05
CA PRO A 317 -0.26 18.04 -20.44
C PRO A 317 -1.25 19.04 -21.04
N PRO A 318 -1.98 18.71 -22.12
CA PRO A 318 -2.97 19.61 -22.71
C PRO A 318 -4.02 20.02 -21.69
N ALA A 319 -4.72 21.13 -21.97
CA ALA A 319 -5.84 21.58 -21.13
C ALA A 319 -6.94 20.52 -21.11
N GLY A 320 -7.40 20.16 -19.91
CA GLY A 320 -8.39 19.14 -19.67
C GLY A 320 -8.28 18.55 -18.28
N GLU A 321 -9.02 17.49 -18.05
CA GLU A 321 -9.02 16.79 -16.78
C GLU A 321 -8.93 15.28 -16.99
N ILE A 322 -8.34 14.59 -16.03
CA ILE A 322 -8.25 13.12 -16.01
C ILE A 322 -8.39 12.60 -14.60
N PHE A 323 -9.04 11.46 -14.46
CA PHE A 323 -8.89 10.58 -13.31
C PHE A 323 -8.27 9.27 -13.80
N ASP A 324 -7.12 8.92 -13.27
CA ASP A 324 -6.46 7.65 -13.56
C ASP A 324 -6.09 6.92 -12.29
N ARG A 325 -6.00 5.60 -12.35
CA ARG A 325 -5.84 4.75 -11.18
C ARG A 325 -4.91 3.56 -11.46
N SER A 326 -4.24 3.11 -10.42
CA SER A 326 -3.33 1.97 -10.43
C SER A 326 -3.51 1.13 -9.17
N GLU A 327 -3.08 -0.13 -9.21
CA GLU A 327 -3.13 -1.04 -8.08
C GLU A 327 -1.85 -0.90 -7.23
N ALA A 328 -1.90 -0.09 -6.18
CA ALA A 328 -0.86 -0.05 -5.16
C ALA A 328 -1.01 -1.24 -4.18
N PRO A 329 0.02 -1.58 -3.36
CA PRO A 329 -0.06 -2.71 -2.43
C PRO A 329 -1.23 -2.64 -1.44
N ARG A 330 -1.74 -1.45 -1.14
CA ARG A 330 -2.89 -1.23 -0.24
C ARG A 330 -4.22 -1.13 -0.94
N GLY A 331 -4.21 -1.06 -2.29
CA GLY A 331 -5.42 -1.00 -3.12
C GLY A 331 -5.34 0.07 -4.20
N GLU A 332 -6.50 0.49 -4.68
CA GLU A 332 -6.63 1.45 -5.76
C GLU A 332 -6.13 2.84 -5.34
N LEU A 333 -4.98 3.21 -5.90
CA LEU A 333 -4.43 4.56 -5.85
C LEU A 333 -4.91 5.32 -7.07
N GLY A 334 -5.52 6.49 -6.87
CA GLY A 334 -6.03 7.30 -7.97
C GLY A 334 -5.53 8.74 -7.92
N PHE A 335 -5.30 9.33 -9.10
CA PHE A 335 -4.99 10.74 -9.23
C PHE A 335 -5.97 11.42 -10.18
N TYR A 336 -6.63 12.45 -9.67
CA TYR A 336 -7.42 13.37 -10.48
C TYR A 336 -6.61 14.65 -10.72
N ILE A 337 -6.41 15.00 -11.98
CA ILE A 337 -5.56 16.11 -12.39
C ILE A 337 -6.35 17.01 -13.34
N VAL A 338 -6.31 18.32 -13.08
CA VAL A 338 -6.81 19.36 -13.99
C VAL A 338 -5.63 20.15 -14.51
N SER A 339 -5.47 20.22 -15.83
CA SER A 339 -4.42 20.96 -16.52
C SER A 339 -5.01 22.09 -17.38
N ASP A 340 -4.32 23.21 -17.44
CA ASP A 340 -4.59 24.33 -18.35
C ASP A 340 -3.60 24.42 -19.52
N GLY A 341 -2.73 23.40 -19.69
CA GLY A 341 -1.64 23.39 -20.68
C GLY A 341 -0.34 23.99 -20.15
N SER A 342 -0.30 24.41 -18.88
CA SER A 342 0.93 24.93 -18.26
C SER A 342 1.83 23.79 -17.74
N VAL A 343 2.97 24.14 -17.15
CA VAL A 343 3.91 23.20 -16.54
C VAL A 343 3.48 22.74 -15.14
N LYS A 344 2.37 23.26 -14.63
CA LYS A 344 1.81 22.98 -13.31
C LYS A 344 0.36 22.55 -13.43
N PRO A 345 -0.14 21.65 -12.59
CA PRO A 345 -1.56 21.36 -12.54
C PRO A 345 -2.33 22.54 -11.92
N VAL A 346 -3.52 22.80 -12.43
CA VAL A 346 -4.49 23.73 -11.79
C VAL A 346 -5.04 23.11 -10.51
N ARG A 347 -5.30 21.80 -10.54
CA ARG A 347 -5.77 21.00 -9.40
C ARG A 347 -5.19 19.61 -9.46
N LEU A 348 -4.81 19.10 -8.30
CA LEU A 348 -4.47 17.71 -8.09
C LEU A 348 -5.23 17.17 -6.88
N LYS A 349 -5.84 16.00 -7.03
CA LYS A 349 -6.49 15.25 -5.97
C LYS A 349 -5.98 13.81 -5.96
N ALA A 350 -5.60 13.32 -4.79
CA ALA A 350 -5.20 11.92 -4.62
C ALA A 350 -6.33 11.13 -3.95
N LYS A 351 -6.74 10.01 -4.55
CA LYS A 351 -7.59 9.00 -3.92
C LYS A 351 -6.68 7.97 -3.22
N SER A 352 -6.77 7.90 -1.91
CA SER A 352 -5.99 7.00 -1.08
C SER A 352 -6.79 5.74 -0.71
N PRO A 353 -6.28 4.52 -0.95
CA PRO A 353 -6.91 3.30 -0.45
C PRO A 353 -6.88 3.20 1.08
N CYS A 354 -5.86 3.76 1.73
CA CYS A 354 -5.77 3.79 3.19
C CYS A 354 -6.88 4.64 3.84
N PHE A 355 -7.23 5.77 3.23
CA PHE A 355 -8.30 6.63 3.72
C PHE A 355 -9.66 5.93 3.67
N THR A 356 -9.97 5.26 2.56
CA THR A 356 -11.22 4.50 2.41
C THR A 356 -11.28 3.30 3.35
N ALA A 357 -10.18 2.58 3.53
CA ALA A 357 -10.11 1.45 4.47
C ALA A 357 -10.32 1.91 5.93
N LEU A 358 -9.69 3.04 6.32
CA LEU A 358 -9.84 3.59 7.68
C LEU A 358 -11.27 4.07 7.95
N SER A 359 -12.01 4.53 6.93
CA SER A 359 -13.38 5.01 7.12
C SER A 359 -14.36 3.93 7.61
N ALA A 360 -14.07 2.65 7.35
CA ALA A 360 -14.88 1.53 7.84
C ALA A 360 -14.54 1.12 9.29
N LEU A 361 -13.47 1.66 9.88
CA LEU A 361 -13.02 1.27 11.23
C LEU A 361 -14.12 1.38 12.27
N GLN A 362 -14.92 2.44 12.21
CA GLN A 362 -16.02 2.67 13.14
C GLN A 362 -17.04 1.53 13.14
N GLU A 363 -17.45 1.06 11.97
CA GLU A 363 -18.40 -0.04 11.86
C GLU A 363 -17.75 -1.39 12.23
N LEU A 364 -16.53 -1.63 11.77
CA LEU A 364 -15.78 -2.86 12.05
C LEU A 364 -15.48 -3.08 13.53
N SER A 365 -15.44 -2.01 14.32
CA SER A 365 -15.08 -2.07 15.75
C SER A 365 -16.27 -2.25 16.70
N LYS A 366 -17.50 -2.00 16.25
CA LYS A 366 -18.70 -2.04 17.11
C LYS A 366 -18.92 -3.42 17.72
N GLY A 367 -19.09 -3.46 19.05
CA GLY A 367 -19.37 -4.67 19.80
C GLY A 367 -18.17 -5.60 20.02
N LEU A 368 -16.98 -5.22 19.55
CA LEU A 368 -15.73 -5.94 19.76
C LEU A 368 -15.00 -5.42 21.00
N MET A 369 -13.99 -6.14 21.45
CA MET A 369 -13.16 -5.72 22.60
C MET A 369 -12.13 -4.66 22.17
N VAL A 370 -11.70 -3.83 23.11
CA VAL A 370 -10.59 -2.86 22.91
C VAL A 370 -9.35 -3.55 22.33
N ALA A 371 -9.03 -4.76 22.79
CA ALA A 371 -7.91 -5.54 22.30
C ALA A 371 -8.03 -5.90 20.80
N ASP A 372 -9.25 -6.01 20.25
CA ASP A 372 -9.49 -6.34 18.85
C ASP A 372 -9.27 -5.15 17.93
N ILE A 373 -9.33 -3.92 18.44
CA ILE A 373 -9.03 -2.70 17.67
C ILE A 373 -7.63 -2.77 17.05
N ILE A 374 -6.67 -3.27 17.80
CA ILE A 374 -5.29 -3.46 17.32
C ILE A 374 -5.26 -4.46 16.14
N ALA A 375 -5.99 -5.57 16.29
CA ALA A 375 -6.09 -6.56 15.21
C ALA A 375 -6.77 -6.00 13.96
N ILE A 376 -7.78 -5.15 14.11
CA ILE A 376 -8.46 -4.48 13.01
C ILE A 376 -7.49 -3.56 12.27
N ILE A 377 -6.82 -2.64 13.00
CA ILE A 377 -5.88 -1.68 12.41
C ILE A 377 -4.76 -2.40 11.65
N GLY A 378 -4.15 -3.42 12.26
CA GLY A 378 -3.13 -4.24 11.60
C GLY A 378 -3.64 -4.93 10.34
N SER A 379 -4.90 -5.43 10.34
CA SER A 379 -5.49 -6.13 9.19
C SER A 379 -5.81 -5.21 8.00
N ILE A 380 -6.22 -3.96 8.24
CA ILE A 380 -6.54 -3.01 7.17
C ILE A 380 -5.28 -2.36 6.57
N ASP A 381 -4.13 -2.48 7.24
CA ASP A 381 -2.79 -2.09 6.76
C ASP A 381 -2.72 -0.64 6.26
N ILE A 382 -3.05 0.31 7.13
CA ILE A 382 -3.03 1.73 6.78
C ILE A 382 -1.65 2.36 6.94
N VAL A 383 -1.34 3.35 6.10
CA VAL A 383 -0.21 4.26 6.25
C VAL A 383 -0.73 5.69 6.40
N MET A 384 -0.42 6.31 7.55
CA MET A 384 -0.97 7.63 7.88
C MET A 384 -0.53 8.73 6.90
N GLY A 385 0.65 8.62 6.29
CA GLY A 385 1.09 9.55 5.26
C GLY A 385 0.21 9.55 4.00
N GLU A 386 -0.42 8.42 3.69
CA GLU A 386 -1.38 8.29 2.59
C GLU A 386 -2.81 8.66 3.02
N VAL A 387 -3.16 8.43 4.28
CA VAL A 387 -4.45 8.85 4.84
C VAL A 387 -4.55 10.36 4.86
N ASP A 388 -3.55 11.03 5.40
CA ASP A 388 -3.57 12.47 5.67
C ASP A 388 -3.12 13.33 4.47
N ARG A 389 -2.26 12.82 3.60
CA ARG A 389 -1.72 13.44 2.35
C ARG A 389 -0.99 14.75 2.51
#